data_9f56c2f618aeb95f7d0b94ad3b1d23b6
#
_entry.id   9f56c2f618aeb95f7d0b94ad3b1d23b6
#
_cell.length_a   1.000
_cell.length_b   1.000
_cell.length_c   1.000
_cell.angle_alpha   90.00
_cell.angle_beta   90.00
_cell.angle_gamma   90.00
#
_symmetry.space_group_name_H-M   'P 1'
#
loop_
_entity.id
_entity.type
_entity.pdbx_description
1 polymer ?
#
loop_
_entity_poly.entity_id
_entity_poly.type
_entity_poly.pdbx_seq_one_letter_code
_entity_poly.pdbx_strand_id
1 'polypeptide(L)'
;MKKVKINVTKEDIKTGLRNNCDKCPVALAIVRKFKSELVFAGHRAWYAIDGKGNKVGGDLPIKAQEFIVKFDRGAFVSPFTFMVEAR
;
A
#
# COMPACT_ATOMS: atom_id res chain seq x y z
N MET A 1 7.38 -3.42 17.78
CA MET A 1 6.78 -3.30 16.45
C MET A 1 5.28 -3.42 16.57
N LYS A 2 4.57 -2.66 15.79
CA LYS A 2 3.12 -2.57 15.85
C LYS A 2 2.52 -3.11 14.56
N LYS A 3 1.54 -4.00 14.69
CA LYS A 3 0.79 -4.48 13.54
C LYS A 3 -0.29 -3.47 13.18
N VAL A 4 -0.38 -3.15 11.90
CA VAL A 4 -1.32 -2.16 11.39
C VAL A 4 -2.13 -2.80 10.27
N LYS A 5 -3.45 -2.62 10.32
CA LYS A 5 -4.36 -3.11 9.30
C LYS A 5 -4.49 -2.09 8.18
N ILE A 6 -4.26 -2.52 6.95
CA ILE A 6 -4.38 -1.68 5.76
C ILE A 6 -5.58 -2.16 4.96
N ASN A 7 -6.50 -1.26 4.66
CA ASN A 7 -7.70 -1.55 3.89
C ASN A 7 -7.56 -0.96 2.49
N VAL A 8 -7.48 -1.82 1.47
CA VAL A 8 -7.52 -1.38 0.08
C VAL A 8 -8.97 -1.42 -0.37
N THR A 9 -9.53 -0.25 -0.70
CA THR A 9 -10.94 -0.11 -1.01
C THR A 9 -11.20 -0.11 -2.52
N LYS A 10 -12.48 -0.19 -2.89
CA LYS A 10 -12.90 -0.02 -4.30
C LYS A 10 -12.41 1.30 -4.88
N GLU A 11 -12.49 2.35 -4.07
CA GLU A 11 -12.06 3.68 -4.49
C GLU A 11 -10.57 3.72 -4.78
N ASP A 12 -9.76 3.04 -3.94
CA ASP A 12 -8.32 2.95 -4.17
C ASP A 12 -8.03 2.25 -5.50
N ILE A 13 -8.77 1.20 -5.82
CA ILE A 13 -8.61 0.46 -7.07
C ILE A 13 -9.01 1.33 -8.25
N LYS A 14 -10.09 2.08 -8.12
CA LYS A 14 -10.62 2.93 -9.18
C LYS A 14 -9.68 4.09 -9.50
N THR A 15 -9.11 4.72 -8.48
CA THR A 15 -8.29 5.92 -8.65
C THR A 15 -6.80 5.64 -8.72
N GLY A 16 -6.36 4.44 -8.33
CA GLY A 16 -4.95 4.07 -8.33
C GLY A 16 -4.37 3.96 -9.73
N LEU A 17 -3.07 4.16 -9.84
CA LEU A 17 -2.35 4.11 -11.10
C LEU A 17 -1.50 2.85 -11.18
N ARG A 18 -1.47 2.24 -12.38
CA ARG A 18 -0.64 1.06 -12.65
C ARG A 18 0.83 1.46 -12.76
N ASN A 19 1.69 0.54 -12.35
CA ASN A 19 3.15 0.71 -12.45
C ASN A 19 3.62 2.00 -11.77
N ASN A 20 2.99 2.33 -10.64
CA ASN A 20 3.29 3.56 -9.93
C ASN A 20 3.41 3.25 -8.43
N CYS A 21 4.63 3.34 -7.90
CA CYS A 21 4.91 2.95 -6.53
C CYS A 21 4.30 3.88 -5.47
N ASP A 22 3.95 5.09 -5.83
CA ASP A 22 3.40 6.05 -4.88
C ASP A 22 1.91 6.33 -5.08
N LYS A 23 1.31 5.83 -6.16
CA LYS A 23 -0.12 6.05 -6.45
C LYS A 23 -0.89 4.79 -6.80
N CYS A 24 -0.32 3.61 -6.59
CA CYS A 24 -1.08 2.37 -6.76
C CYS A 24 -2.09 2.22 -5.63
N PRO A 25 -3.09 1.33 -5.75
CA PRO A 25 -4.11 1.18 -4.70
C PRO A 25 -3.54 0.88 -3.32
N VAL A 26 -2.49 0.07 -3.25
CA VAL A 26 -1.84 -0.25 -1.97
C VAL A 26 -1.20 1.01 -1.38
N ALA A 27 -0.51 1.79 -2.21
CA ALA A 27 0.10 3.05 -1.76
C ALA A 27 -0.96 4.04 -1.26
N LEU A 28 -2.08 4.16 -1.96
CA LEU A 28 -3.17 5.05 -1.54
C LEU A 28 -3.74 4.64 -0.18
N ALA A 29 -3.88 3.34 0.04
CA ALA A 29 -4.37 2.83 1.32
C ALA A 29 -3.39 3.12 2.46
N ILE A 30 -2.10 3.00 2.21
CA ILE A 30 -1.06 3.30 3.19
C ILE A 30 -1.04 4.80 3.51
N VAL A 31 -1.13 5.65 2.50
CA VAL A 31 -1.22 7.11 2.69
C VAL A 31 -2.35 7.46 3.64
N ARG A 32 -3.51 6.89 3.40
CA ARG A 32 -4.69 7.16 4.23
C ARG A 32 -4.49 6.68 5.66
N LYS A 33 -3.87 5.52 5.84
CA LYS A 33 -3.68 4.94 7.17
C LYS A 33 -2.68 5.73 8.01
N PHE A 34 -1.59 6.16 7.41
CA PHE A 34 -0.53 6.86 8.14
C PHE A 34 -0.59 8.37 7.99
N LYS A 35 -1.56 8.88 7.25
CA LYS A 35 -1.70 10.32 6.98
C LYS A 35 -0.40 10.89 6.43
N SER A 36 0.19 10.16 5.50
CA SER A 36 1.50 10.45 4.93
C SER A 36 1.38 11.20 3.61
N GLU A 37 2.34 12.05 3.31
CA GLU A 37 2.42 12.69 2.00
C GLU A 37 3.39 11.95 1.07
N LEU A 38 4.30 11.16 1.66
CA LEU A 38 5.26 10.38 0.90
C LEU A 38 5.08 8.92 1.22
N VAL A 39 4.88 8.12 0.18
CA VAL A 39 4.71 6.68 0.32
C VAL A 39 5.35 5.99 -0.87
N PHE A 40 5.86 4.81 -0.62
CA PHE A 40 6.38 3.92 -1.66
C PHE A 40 5.86 2.52 -1.35
N ALA A 41 5.22 1.90 -2.34
CA ALA A 41 4.79 0.51 -2.23
C ALA A 41 5.34 -0.25 -3.43
N GLY A 42 6.46 -0.92 -3.23
CA GLY A 42 7.12 -1.70 -4.28
C GLY A 42 6.61 -3.13 -4.32
N HIS A 43 7.38 -4.01 -4.97
CA HIS A 43 6.98 -5.40 -5.12
C HIS A 43 7.13 -6.23 -3.83
N ARG A 44 7.99 -5.82 -2.92
CA ARG A 44 8.28 -6.58 -1.70
C ARG A 44 8.20 -5.77 -0.42
N ALA A 45 8.35 -4.47 -0.52
CA ALA A 45 8.46 -3.62 0.67
C ALA A 45 7.70 -2.33 0.46
N TRP A 46 7.40 -1.69 1.56
CA TRP A 46 6.75 -0.39 1.56
C TRP A 46 7.42 0.53 2.56
N TYR A 47 7.30 1.83 2.36
CA TYR A 47 7.62 2.79 3.40
C TYR A 47 6.77 4.05 3.21
N ALA A 48 6.68 4.82 4.27
CA ALA A 48 5.94 6.08 4.27
C ALA A 48 6.60 7.01 5.28
N ILE A 49 6.39 8.29 5.07
CA ILE A 49 6.75 9.31 6.07
C ILE A 49 5.45 9.67 6.77
N ASP A 50 5.34 9.39 8.06
CA ASP A 50 4.11 9.66 8.80
C ASP A 50 3.88 11.16 9.03
N GLY A 51 2.74 11.51 9.64
CA GLY A 51 2.39 12.90 9.87
C GLY A 51 3.34 13.65 10.80
N LYS A 52 4.24 12.95 11.47
CA LYS A 52 5.24 13.55 12.36
C LYS A 52 6.62 13.62 11.71
N GLY A 53 6.74 13.20 10.46
CA GLY A 53 8.01 13.20 9.75
C GLY A 53 8.86 11.96 9.98
N ASN A 54 8.35 10.94 10.66
CA ASN A 54 9.08 9.70 10.90
C ASN A 54 8.88 8.72 9.76
N LYS A 55 9.96 8.07 9.34
CA LYS A 55 9.87 7.02 8.33
C LYS A 55 9.39 5.73 9.00
N VAL A 56 8.34 5.14 8.42
CA VAL A 56 7.83 3.83 8.81
C VAL A 56 7.85 2.93 7.59
N GLY A 57 7.97 1.63 7.79
CA GLY A 57 7.97 0.73 6.65
C GLY A 57 8.28 -0.69 7.05
N GLY A 58 8.33 -1.56 6.07
CA GLY A 58 8.61 -2.96 6.28
C GLY A 58 8.32 -3.78 5.04
N ASP A 59 8.20 -5.09 5.23
CA ASP A 59 7.90 -6.00 4.14
C ASP A 59 6.40 -6.01 3.86
N LEU A 60 6.05 -6.17 2.59
CA LEU A 60 4.67 -6.40 2.19
C LEU A 60 4.37 -7.90 2.29
N PRO A 61 3.22 -8.29 2.84
CA PRO A 61 2.83 -9.69 2.81
C PRO A 61 2.60 -10.16 1.36
N ILE A 62 2.73 -11.46 1.14
CA ILE A 62 2.57 -12.05 -0.19
C ILE A 62 1.26 -11.64 -0.84
N LYS A 63 0.19 -11.63 -0.08
CA LYS A 63 -1.14 -11.21 -0.52
C LYS A 63 -1.13 -9.82 -1.17
N ALA A 64 -0.43 -8.87 -0.56
CA ALA A 64 -0.32 -7.51 -1.09
C ALA A 64 0.60 -7.47 -2.31
N GLN A 65 1.68 -8.24 -2.29
CA GLN A 65 2.59 -8.35 -3.44
C GLN A 65 1.86 -8.89 -4.67
N GLU A 66 1.07 -9.95 -4.49
CA GLU A 66 0.29 -10.54 -5.58
C GLU A 66 -0.76 -9.57 -6.13
N PHE A 67 -1.40 -8.82 -5.24
CA PHE A 67 -2.36 -7.79 -5.64
C PHE A 67 -1.70 -6.77 -6.56
N ILE A 68 -0.54 -6.26 -6.17
CA ILE A 68 0.17 -5.24 -6.95
C ILE A 68 0.52 -5.77 -8.35
N VAL A 69 1.02 -7.00 -8.43
CA VAL A 69 1.37 -7.61 -9.72
C VAL A 69 0.15 -7.71 -10.63
N LYS A 70 -0.97 -8.19 -10.09
CA LYS A 70 -2.21 -8.32 -10.86
C LYS A 70 -2.73 -6.96 -11.31
N PHE A 71 -2.73 -5.98 -10.41
CA PHE A 71 -3.20 -4.65 -10.73
C PHE A 71 -2.37 -4.02 -11.85
N ASP A 72 -1.06 -4.14 -11.76
CA ASP A 72 -0.15 -3.55 -12.75
C ASP A 72 -0.30 -4.19 -14.13
N ARG A 73 -0.73 -5.46 -14.18
CA ARG A 73 -0.99 -6.17 -15.44
C ARG A 73 -2.37 -5.86 -16.01
N GLY A 74 -3.18 -5.11 -15.30
CA GLY A 74 -4.56 -4.84 -15.73
C GLY A 74 -5.52 -5.98 -15.45
N ALA A 75 -5.15 -6.95 -14.62
CA ALA A 75 -6.04 -8.03 -14.24
C ALA A 75 -7.10 -7.52 -13.26
N PHE A 76 -8.23 -8.22 -13.20
CA PHE A 76 -9.27 -7.90 -12.24
C PHE A 76 -8.78 -8.13 -10.82
N VAL A 77 -9.01 -7.16 -9.94
CA VAL A 77 -8.67 -7.25 -8.52
C VAL A 77 -9.87 -6.78 -7.69
N SER A 78 -9.94 -7.27 -6.46
CA SER A 78 -11.01 -6.93 -5.52
C SER A 78 -10.45 -6.20 -4.30
N PRO A 79 -11.25 -5.42 -3.61
CA PRO A 79 -10.84 -4.84 -2.33
C PRO A 79 -10.40 -5.91 -1.35
N PHE A 80 -9.42 -5.61 -0.53
CA PHE A 80 -8.92 -6.55 0.45
C PHE A 80 -8.23 -5.82 1.59
N THR A 81 -7.91 -6.57 2.64
CA THR A 81 -7.17 -6.04 3.77
C THR A 81 -5.93 -6.87 4.01
N PHE A 82 -4.92 -6.25 4.55
CA PHE A 82 -3.71 -6.96 4.94
C PHE A 82 -3.08 -6.27 6.15
N MET A 83 -2.20 -7.00 6.83
CA MET A 83 -1.52 -6.48 8.01
C MET A 83 -0.06 -6.23 7.68
N VAL A 84 0.48 -5.15 8.20
CA VAL A 84 1.91 -4.84 8.10
C VAL A 84 2.46 -4.58 9.49
N GLU A 85 3.76 -4.77 9.65
CA GLU A 85 4.45 -4.36 10.86
C GLU A 85 5.17 -3.05 10.59
N ALA A 86 4.70 -1.99 11.21
CA ALA A 86 5.32 -0.68 11.07
C ALA A 86 6.53 -0.58 11.99
N ARG A 87 7.66 -0.13 11.47
CA ARG A 87 8.90 0.01 12.22
C ARG A 87 9.33 1.46 12.34
#